data_f3afe7e0fc3d10163dcdf657bd48380c
#
_entry.id   f3afe7e0fc3d10163dcdf657bd48380c
#
_cell.length_a   1.000
_cell.length_b   1.000
_cell.length_c   1.000
_cell.angle_alpha   90.00
_cell.angle_beta   90.00
_cell.angle_gamma   90.00
#
_symmetry.space_group_name_H-M   'P 1'
#
loop_
_entity.id
_entity.type
_entity.pdbx_description
1 polymer ?
#
loop_
_entity_poly.entity_id
_entity_poly.type
_entity_poly.pdbx_seq_one_letter_code
_entity_poly.pdbx_strand_id
1 'polypeptide(L)'
;MPGLGERWIAIACMTDTQWSALKTVMNHPQWAAHTELDSVKGRMAHKQTLEQQLSSWTQDQDAYELMARCQAAGVPAGVVQDGADLLERDPQLAGAEFARPMDDVHPELGPTWIDALPIHFTKTPCNEYHRVRAIGEDNAAILQDWLNMSAAEVAKNQTDGVLE
;
A
#
# COMPACT_ATOMS: atom_id res chain seq x y z
N MET A 1 -5.23 10.29 -19.08
CA MET A 1 -5.83 8.94 -19.07
C MET A 1 -7.26 9.04 -18.61
N PRO A 2 -8.26 8.56 -19.32
CA PRO A 2 -9.64 8.60 -18.84
C PRO A 2 -9.82 7.56 -17.75
N GLY A 3 -10.35 7.96 -16.61
CA GLY A 3 -10.87 7.04 -15.59
C GLY A 3 -10.12 6.95 -14.27
N LEU A 4 -9.21 7.82 -13.95
CA LEU A 4 -8.72 7.93 -12.58
C LEU A 4 -9.70 8.83 -11.82
N GLY A 5 -10.55 8.20 -10.98
CA GLY A 5 -11.42 8.91 -10.05
C GLY A 5 -10.66 9.87 -9.14
N GLU A 6 -11.33 10.50 -8.21
CA GLU A 6 -10.70 11.39 -7.23
C GLU A 6 -9.44 10.78 -6.65
N ARG A 7 -8.32 11.49 -6.78
CA ARG A 7 -7.04 11.13 -6.20
C ARG A 7 -6.78 11.99 -4.99
N TRP A 8 -6.27 11.38 -3.95
CA TRP A 8 -5.92 12.07 -2.70
C TRP A 8 -4.41 12.12 -2.55
N ILE A 9 -3.92 13.23 -2.02
CA ILE A 9 -2.54 13.39 -1.61
C ILE A 9 -2.47 13.77 -0.13
N ALA A 10 -1.60 13.09 0.61
CA ALA A 10 -1.26 13.45 1.97
C ALA A 10 -0.04 14.37 1.95
N ILE A 11 -0.13 15.53 2.61
CA ILE A 11 0.97 16.49 2.76
C ILE A 11 1.14 16.76 4.25
N ALA A 12 2.36 16.63 4.76
CA ALA A 12 2.67 16.85 6.17
C ALA A 12 3.73 17.95 6.37
N CYS A 13 3.44 18.92 7.22
CA CYS A 13 4.38 19.96 7.64
C CYS A 13 4.61 19.86 9.15
N MET A 14 5.58 19.05 9.56
CA MET A 14 5.94 18.84 10.97
C MET A 14 6.75 20.00 11.55
N THR A 15 7.39 20.79 10.69
CA THR A 15 8.22 21.94 11.09
C THR A 15 7.80 23.21 10.36
N ASP A 16 8.20 24.36 10.91
CA ASP A 16 7.94 25.67 10.28
C ASP A 16 8.76 25.83 9.00
N THR A 17 9.91 25.18 8.90
CA THR A 17 10.71 25.14 7.68
C THR A 17 9.98 24.41 6.54
N GLN A 18 9.34 23.29 6.85
CA GLN A 18 8.54 22.55 5.87
C GLN A 18 7.31 23.34 5.41
N TRP A 19 6.69 24.08 6.31
CA TRP A 19 5.61 25.01 5.96
C TRP A 19 6.09 26.11 5.01
N SER A 20 7.25 26.72 5.30
CA SER A 20 7.85 27.72 4.42
C SER A 20 8.17 27.14 3.03
N ALA A 21 8.69 25.93 2.98
CA ALA A 21 8.93 25.20 1.73
C ALA A 21 7.63 24.93 0.96
N LEU A 22 6.56 24.49 1.66
CA LEU A 22 5.25 24.28 1.05
C LEU A 22 4.69 25.59 0.46
N LYS A 23 4.84 26.72 1.17
CA LYS A 23 4.45 28.04 0.62
C LYS A 23 5.15 28.33 -0.72
N THR A 24 6.42 27.93 -0.85
CA THR A 24 7.17 28.08 -2.11
C THR A 24 6.61 27.14 -3.20
N VAL A 25 6.31 25.89 -2.88
CA VAL A 25 5.69 24.93 -3.81
C VAL A 25 4.33 25.44 -4.31
N MET A 26 3.57 26.10 -3.43
CA MET A 26 2.29 26.73 -3.74
C MET A 26 2.40 28.07 -4.50
N ASN A 27 3.62 28.54 -4.76
CA ASN A 27 3.86 29.86 -5.35
C ASN A 27 3.32 31.01 -4.50
N HIS A 28 3.48 30.91 -3.18
CA HIS A 28 3.14 31.95 -2.18
C HIS A 28 1.71 32.52 -2.32
N PRO A 29 0.66 31.71 -2.20
CA PRO A 29 -0.70 32.21 -2.30
C PRO A 29 -1.00 33.21 -1.17
N GLN A 30 -1.83 34.22 -1.45
CA GLN A 30 -2.12 35.30 -0.51
C GLN A 30 -2.66 34.81 0.83
N TRP A 31 -3.49 33.76 0.84
CA TRP A 31 -4.02 33.18 2.08
C TRP A 31 -2.95 32.55 2.97
N ALA A 32 -1.83 32.08 2.40
CA ALA A 32 -0.73 31.50 3.17
C ALA A 32 0.28 32.55 3.68
N ALA A 33 0.10 33.82 3.35
CA ALA A 33 0.97 34.92 3.77
C ALA A 33 0.68 35.40 5.21
N HIS A 34 -0.39 34.93 5.84
CA HIS A 34 -0.71 35.28 7.22
C HIS A 34 0.37 34.79 8.20
N THR A 35 0.99 35.69 8.94
CA THR A 35 2.09 35.37 9.84
C THR A 35 1.70 34.40 10.98
N GLU A 36 0.43 34.34 11.33
CA GLU A 36 -0.10 33.35 12.28
C GLU A 36 0.15 31.93 11.85
N LEU A 37 0.16 31.66 10.53
CA LEU A 37 0.39 30.33 9.95
C LEU A 37 1.87 29.92 9.95
N ASP A 38 2.79 30.82 10.26
CA ASP A 38 4.23 30.52 10.28
C ASP A 38 4.62 29.61 11.44
N SER A 39 3.77 29.47 12.46
CA SER A 39 3.98 28.55 13.57
C SER A 39 3.05 27.34 13.52
N VAL A 40 3.51 26.19 14.01
CA VAL A 40 2.68 24.97 14.16
C VAL A 40 1.41 25.28 14.97
N LYS A 41 1.54 26.04 16.07
CA LYS A 41 0.40 26.43 16.91
C LYS A 41 -0.64 27.22 16.14
N GLY A 42 -0.21 28.17 15.32
CA GLY A 42 -1.10 28.97 14.47
C GLY A 42 -1.80 28.12 13.41
N ARG A 43 -1.07 27.23 12.74
CA ARG A 43 -1.66 26.29 11.77
C ARG A 43 -2.72 25.39 12.40
N MET A 44 -2.46 24.88 13.61
CA MET A 44 -3.44 24.08 14.34
C MET A 44 -4.70 24.87 14.70
N ALA A 45 -4.54 26.14 15.08
CA ALA A 45 -5.69 27.02 15.38
C ALA A 45 -6.56 27.29 14.12
N HIS A 46 -5.96 27.30 12.95
CA HIS A 46 -6.62 27.57 11.66
C HIS A 46 -6.83 26.32 10.80
N LYS A 47 -6.78 25.12 11.41
CA LYS A 47 -6.80 23.83 10.70
C LYS A 47 -7.90 23.75 9.64
N GLN A 48 -9.13 24.04 9.99
CA GLN A 48 -10.28 23.91 9.09
C GLN A 48 -10.14 24.82 7.84
N THR A 49 -9.71 26.06 8.04
CA THR A 49 -9.48 26.99 6.93
C THR A 49 -8.33 26.53 6.04
N LEU A 50 -7.25 26.03 6.64
CA LEU A 50 -6.10 25.47 5.91
C LEU A 50 -6.51 24.27 5.08
N GLU A 51 -7.27 23.34 5.63
CA GLU A 51 -7.76 22.16 4.90
C GLU A 51 -8.59 22.58 3.68
N GLN A 52 -9.46 23.54 3.81
CA GLN A 52 -10.25 24.07 2.69
C GLN A 52 -9.37 24.70 1.61
N GLN A 53 -8.43 25.55 2.00
CA GLN A 53 -7.53 26.24 1.06
C GLN A 53 -6.59 25.24 0.34
N LEU A 54 -6.04 24.30 1.08
CA LEU A 54 -5.19 23.25 0.53
C LEU A 54 -5.97 22.32 -0.41
N SER A 55 -7.18 21.90 -0.03
CA SER A 55 -8.04 21.09 -0.90
C SER A 55 -8.35 21.81 -2.21
N SER A 56 -8.72 23.09 -2.14
CA SER A 56 -8.97 23.89 -3.35
C SER A 56 -7.72 24.04 -4.23
N TRP A 57 -6.55 24.17 -3.61
CA TRP A 57 -5.30 24.29 -4.35
C TRP A 57 -4.86 22.97 -5.00
N THR A 58 -5.08 21.82 -4.33
CA THR A 58 -4.66 20.51 -4.85
C THR A 58 -5.59 19.96 -5.91
N GLN A 59 -6.84 20.42 -5.96
CA GLN A 59 -7.92 19.85 -6.78
C GLN A 59 -7.60 19.83 -8.28
N ASP A 60 -6.88 20.85 -8.78
CA ASP A 60 -6.53 20.99 -10.19
C ASP A 60 -5.09 20.51 -10.51
N GLN A 61 -4.46 19.74 -9.60
CA GLN A 61 -3.08 19.29 -9.76
C GLN A 61 -3.00 17.78 -9.99
N ASP A 62 -2.02 17.35 -10.78
CA ASP A 62 -1.66 15.95 -10.80
C ASP A 62 -1.00 15.54 -9.47
N ALA A 63 -1.52 14.49 -8.84
CA ALA A 63 -1.12 14.09 -7.50
C ALA A 63 0.34 13.62 -7.45
N TYR A 64 0.82 12.92 -8.48
CA TYR A 64 2.21 12.43 -8.52
C TYR A 64 3.21 13.54 -8.82
N GLU A 65 2.87 14.46 -9.71
CA GLU A 65 3.71 15.64 -9.98
C GLU A 65 3.79 16.53 -8.74
N LEU A 66 2.66 16.75 -8.05
CA LEU A 66 2.62 17.52 -6.81
C LEU A 66 3.44 16.84 -5.72
N MET A 67 3.30 15.53 -5.54
CA MET A 67 4.12 14.75 -4.61
C MET A 67 5.61 14.96 -4.89
N ALA A 68 6.04 14.81 -6.13
CA ALA A 68 7.45 14.97 -6.51
C ALA A 68 7.96 16.40 -6.22
N ARG A 69 7.18 17.43 -6.50
CA ARG A 69 7.51 18.83 -6.20
C ARG A 69 7.63 19.07 -4.69
N CYS A 70 6.71 18.53 -3.90
CA CYS A 70 6.75 18.63 -2.43
C CYS A 70 8.00 17.94 -1.88
N GLN A 71 8.26 16.71 -2.29
CA GLN A 71 9.41 15.93 -1.82
C GLN A 71 10.73 16.60 -2.21
N ALA A 72 10.86 17.12 -3.44
CA ALA A 72 12.03 17.88 -3.88
C ALA A 72 12.29 19.15 -3.04
N ALA A 73 11.22 19.75 -2.50
CA ALA A 73 11.31 20.90 -1.59
C ALA A 73 11.51 20.50 -0.12
N GLY A 74 11.64 19.22 0.20
CA GLY A 74 11.78 18.71 1.56
C GLY A 74 10.48 18.67 2.37
N VAL A 75 9.33 18.73 1.69
CA VAL A 75 8.00 18.58 2.29
C VAL A 75 7.54 17.15 2.14
N PRO A 76 7.31 16.40 3.23
CA PRO A 76 6.75 15.06 3.16
C PRO A 76 5.38 15.07 2.48
N ALA A 77 5.27 14.31 1.40
CA ALA A 77 4.02 14.14 0.67
C ALA A 77 3.95 12.74 0.06
N GLY A 78 2.75 12.19 -0.04
CA GLY A 78 2.49 10.90 -0.64
C GLY A 78 1.11 10.84 -1.27
N VAL A 79 1.02 10.25 -2.45
CA VAL A 79 -0.27 9.97 -3.09
C VAL A 79 -0.95 8.81 -2.34
N VAL A 80 -2.25 8.93 -2.11
CA VAL A 80 -3.04 7.80 -1.63
C VAL A 80 -3.25 6.85 -2.80
N GLN A 81 -2.56 5.73 -2.74
CA GLN A 81 -2.47 4.75 -3.82
C GLN A 81 -3.63 3.76 -3.79
N ASP A 82 -4.10 3.35 -4.96
CA ASP A 82 -5.00 2.22 -5.14
C ASP A 82 -4.22 0.91 -5.40
N GLY A 83 -4.93 -0.22 -5.54
CA GLY A 83 -4.29 -1.52 -5.79
C GLY A 83 -3.49 -1.57 -7.09
N ALA A 84 -3.93 -0.90 -8.14
CA ALA A 84 -3.20 -0.82 -9.40
C ALA A 84 -1.93 0.03 -9.28
N ASP A 85 -1.97 1.09 -8.49
CA ASP A 85 -0.76 1.87 -8.21
C ASP A 85 0.28 1.03 -7.47
N LEU A 86 -0.13 0.31 -6.43
CA LEU A 86 0.77 -0.52 -5.63
C LEU A 86 1.40 -1.65 -6.47
N LEU A 87 0.61 -2.30 -7.31
CA LEU A 87 1.05 -3.48 -8.04
C LEU A 87 1.79 -3.16 -9.34
N GLU A 88 1.45 -2.06 -10.00
CA GLU A 88 1.90 -1.79 -11.37
C GLU A 88 2.76 -0.53 -11.51
N ARG A 89 2.63 0.45 -10.60
CA ARG A 89 3.14 1.81 -10.82
C ARG A 89 4.10 2.30 -9.76
N ASP A 90 4.08 1.72 -8.55
CA ASP A 90 4.97 2.16 -7.49
C ASP A 90 6.41 1.65 -7.71
N PRO A 91 7.38 2.53 -8.01
CA PRO A 91 8.75 2.12 -8.29
C PRO A 91 9.47 1.56 -7.05
N GLN A 92 9.06 1.94 -5.85
CA GLN A 92 9.64 1.45 -4.60
C GLN A 92 9.20 0.01 -4.35
N LEU A 93 7.90 -0.28 -4.51
CA LEU A 93 7.37 -1.63 -4.34
C LEU A 93 7.88 -2.57 -5.44
N ALA A 94 7.98 -2.06 -6.67
CA ALA A 94 8.60 -2.81 -7.77
C ALA A 94 10.07 -3.11 -7.49
N GLY A 95 10.85 -2.14 -7.01
CA GLY A 95 12.25 -2.33 -6.64
C GLY A 95 12.47 -3.25 -5.42
N ALA A 96 11.48 -3.33 -4.53
CA ALA A 96 11.49 -4.25 -3.39
C ALA A 96 10.95 -5.65 -3.74
N GLU A 97 10.49 -5.88 -4.96
CA GLU A 97 9.82 -7.12 -5.40
C GLU A 97 8.68 -7.55 -4.44
N PHE A 98 7.97 -6.53 -3.89
CA PHE A 98 6.95 -6.77 -2.87
C PHE A 98 5.72 -7.46 -3.45
N ALA A 99 5.28 -7.07 -4.64
CA ALA A 99 4.19 -7.73 -5.34
C ALA A 99 4.74 -8.70 -6.37
N ARG A 100 4.33 -9.95 -6.30
CA ARG A 100 4.77 -11.01 -7.21
C ARG A 100 3.60 -11.58 -7.99
N PRO A 101 3.70 -11.67 -9.33
CA PRO A 101 2.70 -12.36 -10.12
C PRO A 101 2.76 -13.86 -9.82
N MET A 102 1.61 -14.48 -9.71
CA MET A 102 1.46 -15.91 -9.52
C MET A 102 0.33 -16.43 -10.42
N ASP A 103 0.66 -17.36 -11.31
CA ASP A 103 -0.26 -17.85 -12.32
C ASP A 103 -1.32 -18.82 -11.75
N ASP A 104 -1.00 -19.50 -10.65
CA ASP A 104 -1.83 -20.52 -10.03
C ASP A 104 -2.00 -20.27 -8.53
N VAL A 105 -2.63 -19.15 -8.17
CA VAL A 105 -2.92 -18.82 -6.75
C VAL A 105 -4.10 -19.62 -6.25
N HIS A 106 -5.16 -19.71 -7.03
CA HIS A 106 -6.37 -20.47 -6.70
C HIS A 106 -7.08 -20.86 -8.00
N PRO A 107 -7.62 -22.09 -8.09
CA PRO A 107 -8.25 -22.58 -9.31
C PRO A 107 -9.37 -21.67 -9.88
N GLU A 108 -10.06 -20.95 -8.99
CA GLU A 108 -11.19 -20.08 -9.38
C GLU A 108 -10.77 -18.63 -9.68
N LEU A 109 -9.61 -18.17 -9.19
CA LEU A 109 -9.16 -16.80 -9.34
C LEU A 109 -8.30 -16.56 -10.59
N GLY A 110 -7.63 -17.61 -11.07
CA GLY A 110 -6.65 -17.48 -12.15
C GLY A 110 -5.40 -16.69 -11.74
N PRO A 111 -4.66 -16.15 -12.72
CA PRO A 111 -3.45 -15.37 -12.43
C PRO A 111 -3.77 -14.14 -11.59
N THR A 112 -3.00 -13.92 -10.52
CA THR A 112 -3.15 -12.78 -9.63
C THR A 112 -1.80 -12.39 -9.03
N TRP A 113 -1.80 -11.42 -8.14
CA TRP A 113 -0.62 -10.98 -7.41
C TRP A 113 -0.69 -11.46 -5.96
N ILE A 114 0.46 -11.74 -5.40
CA ILE A 114 0.64 -12.04 -3.98
C ILE A 114 1.63 -11.06 -3.35
N ASP A 115 1.45 -10.80 -2.08
CA ASP A 115 2.40 -10.03 -1.30
C ASP A 115 3.60 -10.89 -0.95
N ALA A 116 4.80 -10.41 -1.27
CA ALA A 116 6.04 -11.01 -0.81
C ALA A 116 6.40 -10.52 0.60
N LEU A 117 7.30 -11.22 1.25
CA LEU A 117 7.84 -10.78 2.54
C LEU A 117 8.62 -9.47 2.34
N PRO A 118 8.29 -8.36 3.05
CA PRO A 118 8.96 -7.07 2.89
C PRO A 118 10.35 -7.01 3.55
N ILE A 119 10.85 -8.15 4.02
CA ILE A 119 12.14 -8.28 4.72
C ILE A 119 13.03 -9.23 3.92
N HIS A 120 14.24 -8.77 3.61
CA HIS A 120 15.23 -9.58 2.92
C HIS A 120 16.22 -10.19 3.93
N PHE A 121 16.19 -11.50 4.09
CA PHE A 121 17.16 -12.24 4.89
C PHE A 121 18.33 -12.66 4.04
N THR A 122 19.54 -12.20 4.38
CA THR A 122 20.76 -12.49 3.59
C THR A 122 21.23 -13.95 3.69
N LYS A 123 20.96 -14.61 4.81
CA LYS A 123 21.40 -16.00 5.04
C LYS A 123 20.31 -17.06 4.82
N THR A 124 19.06 -16.67 4.93
CA THR A 124 17.90 -17.54 4.78
C THR A 124 16.87 -16.84 3.88
N PRO A 125 17.19 -16.64 2.60
CA PRO A 125 16.27 -15.95 1.69
C PRO A 125 14.94 -16.73 1.59
N CYS A 126 13.85 -16.02 1.78
CA CYS A 126 12.50 -16.55 1.62
C CYS A 126 12.01 -16.23 0.21
N ASN A 127 12.40 -17.06 -0.76
CA ASN A 127 12.13 -16.85 -2.18
C ASN A 127 11.09 -17.82 -2.76
N GLU A 128 10.67 -18.80 -1.96
CA GLU A 128 9.70 -19.81 -2.38
C GLU A 128 8.30 -19.38 -1.94
N TYR A 129 7.45 -19.12 -2.92
CA TYR A 129 6.05 -18.78 -2.73
C TYR A 129 5.21 -19.83 -3.43
N HIS A 130 4.28 -20.42 -2.72
CA HIS A 130 3.38 -21.44 -3.24
C HIS A 130 1.95 -20.90 -3.31
N ARG A 131 1.15 -21.45 -4.18
CA ARG A 131 -0.26 -21.11 -4.26
C ARG A 131 -0.99 -21.41 -2.94
N VAL A 132 -2.08 -20.73 -2.73
CA VAL A 132 -3.00 -21.06 -1.65
C VAL A 132 -3.58 -22.44 -1.88
N ARG A 133 -3.52 -23.30 -0.89
CA ARG A 133 -4.11 -24.63 -0.94
C ARG A 133 -5.63 -24.56 -0.83
N ALA A 134 -6.32 -25.45 -1.52
CA ALA A 134 -7.74 -25.61 -1.32
C ALA A 134 -8.04 -26.23 0.06
N ILE A 135 -9.26 -26.04 0.54
CA ILE A 135 -9.69 -26.64 1.82
C ILE A 135 -9.57 -28.16 1.68
N GLY A 136 -8.92 -28.79 2.65
CA GLY A 136 -8.70 -30.24 2.69
C GLY A 136 -7.62 -30.79 1.77
N GLU A 137 -7.01 -29.98 0.91
CA GLU A 137 -6.02 -30.46 -0.06
C GLU A 137 -4.82 -31.16 0.57
N ASP A 138 -4.35 -30.68 1.72
CA ASP A 138 -3.21 -31.25 2.43
C ASP A 138 -3.59 -32.30 3.47
N ASN A 139 -4.88 -32.58 3.68
CA ASN A 139 -5.37 -33.50 4.73
C ASN A 139 -4.66 -34.86 4.66
N ALA A 140 -4.57 -35.46 3.48
CA ALA A 140 -3.97 -36.78 3.32
C ALA A 140 -2.48 -36.76 3.71
N ALA A 141 -1.72 -35.78 3.21
CA ALA A 141 -0.29 -35.66 3.49
C ALA A 141 -0.05 -35.42 5.01
N ILE A 142 -0.75 -34.46 5.61
CA ILE A 142 -0.58 -34.13 7.02
C ILE A 142 -0.94 -35.32 7.92
N LEU A 143 -2.07 -35.98 7.66
CA LEU A 143 -2.52 -37.10 8.52
C LEU A 143 -1.63 -38.32 8.39
N GLN A 144 -1.11 -38.59 7.20
CA GLN A 144 -0.15 -39.69 6.99
C GLN A 144 1.22 -39.37 7.59
N ASP A 145 1.77 -38.20 7.32
CA ASP A 145 3.14 -37.84 7.73
C ASP A 145 3.28 -37.55 9.23
N TRP A 146 2.27 -36.91 9.83
CA TRP A 146 2.35 -36.47 11.23
C TRP A 146 1.67 -37.42 12.21
N LEU A 147 0.56 -38.06 11.80
CA LEU A 147 -0.21 -38.96 12.62
C LEU A 147 -0.04 -40.43 12.25
N ASN A 148 0.77 -40.75 11.22
CA ASN A 148 0.99 -42.08 10.71
C ASN A 148 -0.31 -42.84 10.35
N MET A 149 -1.35 -42.10 9.96
CA MET A 149 -2.59 -42.71 9.51
C MET A 149 -2.38 -43.40 8.15
N SER A 150 -2.96 -44.57 7.99
CA SER A 150 -2.96 -45.25 6.69
C SER A 150 -3.87 -44.52 5.69
N ALA A 151 -3.59 -44.66 4.42
CA ALA A 151 -4.45 -44.12 3.36
C ALA A 151 -5.91 -44.60 3.46
N ALA A 152 -6.13 -45.83 3.96
CA ALA A 152 -7.47 -46.38 4.18
C ALA A 152 -8.22 -45.65 5.31
N GLU A 153 -7.53 -45.29 6.41
CA GLU A 153 -8.11 -44.52 7.50
C GLU A 153 -8.43 -43.10 7.09
N VAL A 154 -7.57 -42.44 6.29
CA VAL A 154 -7.83 -41.11 5.74
C VAL A 154 -9.07 -41.16 4.83
N ALA A 155 -9.13 -42.12 3.90
CA ALA A 155 -10.26 -42.27 2.99
C ALA A 155 -11.59 -42.58 3.74
N LYS A 156 -11.50 -43.36 4.82
CA LYS A 156 -12.65 -43.62 5.68
C LYS A 156 -13.15 -42.35 6.35
N ASN A 157 -12.25 -41.54 6.91
CA ASN A 157 -12.61 -40.27 7.56
C ASN A 157 -13.23 -39.25 6.58
N GLN A 158 -12.78 -39.25 5.32
CA GLN A 158 -13.43 -38.48 4.26
C GLN A 158 -14.84 -38.97 3.95
N THR A 159 -15.02 -40.30 3.85
CA THR A 159 -16.32 -40.91 3.58
C THR A 159 -17.31 -40.66 4.74
N ASP A 160 -16.82 -40.69 5.96
CA ASP A 160 -17.59 -40.48 7.18
C ASP A 160 -17.90 -38.98 7.41
N GLY A 161 -17.39 -38.06 6.59
CA GLY A 161 -17.61 -36.62 6.70
C GLY A 161 -16.86 -35.98 7.87
N VAL A 162 -15.80 -36.62 8.36
CA VAL A 162 -14.92 -36.08 9.40
C VAL A 162 -13.88 -35.12 8.79
N LEU A 163 -13.54 -35.34 7.54
CA LEU A 163 -12.65 -34.52 6.74
C LEU A 163 -13.40 -33.97 5.53
N GLU A 164 -13.18 -32.68 5.26
CA GLU A 164 -13.63 -32.02 4.02
C GLU A 164 -12.63 -32.21 2.88
#